data_523187961a00e66ccd2da3187ec5de97
#
_entry.id   523187961a00e66ccd2da3187ec5de97
#
_cell.length_a   1.000
_cell.length_b   1.000
_cell.length_c   1.000
_cell.angle_alpha   90.00
_cell.angle_beta   90.00
_cell.angle_gamma   90.00
#
_symmetry.space_group_name_H-M   'P 1'
#
loop_
_entity.id
_entity.type
_entity.pdbx_description
1 polymer ?
#
loop_
_entity_poly.entity_id
_entity_poly.type
_entity_poly.pdbx_seq_one_letter_code
_entity_poly.pdbx_strand_id
1 'polypeptide(L)'
;MNILVAAPSNSFDINKIKENFAENGNFDNDNIYYEDESLSSDILNRIDIFVGYNKQLLDEILSSDQSQLKWIQALSAGVDYYPLDQLKDKKIALTTVSGIHAEPIAESVIGMILGSYRAINESARKRNWYKPTSMLKMINGKHAVVFGTGHIGGRIAELLDAFGAKTVGVNHSGHPAKNFAETVSMDNVTNETKVLDADIIINALPLSDSTYHYYNDKFFNLLNKQPMFISIGRGPSTVTQDLIDALNNHQLGSAALDVTDPEPLPEDSPLWKMDNVLITPHISGIHAEYMDESLAILDENMQSFNNDGKPSKNLVNLDEGY
;
A
#
# COMPACT_ATOMS: atom_id res chain seq x y z
N MET A 1 -6.70 -29.04 -11.19
CA MET A 1 -7.42 -27.80 -11.47
C MET A 1 -6.77 -27.07 -12.64
N ASN A 2 -7.36 -25.99 -13.11
CA ASN A 2 -6.78 -25.12 -14.13
C ASN A 2 -6.44 -23.78 -13.48
N ILE A 3 -5.17 -23.42 -13.49
CA ILE A 3 -4.63 -22.22 -12.83
C ILE A 3 -4.08 -21.29 -13.91
N LEU A 4 -4.52 -20.03 -13.91
CA LEU A 4 -3.98 -19.01 -14.80
C LEU A 4 -3.13 -18.04 -13.98
N VAL A 5 -1.88 -17.89 -14.38
CA VAL A 5 -0.92 -16.93 -13.79
C VAL A 5 -0.82 -15.70 -14.67
N ALA A 6 -1.26 -14.58 -14.13
CA ALA A 6 -1.20 -13.25 -14.74
C ALA A 6 -0.29 -12.33 -13.91
N ALA A 7 1.01 -12.53 -14.07
CA ALA A 7 2.05 -11.81 -13.35
C ALA A 7 3.04 -11.23 -14.36
N PRO A 8 2.84 -9.98 -14.84
CA PRO A 8 3.67 -9.41 -15.89
C PRO A 8 5.15 -9.35 -15.46
N SER A 9 6.02 -9.81 -16.35
CA SER A 9 7.47 -10.01 -16.10
C SER A 9 8.25 -8.74 -15.75
N ASN A 10 7.66 -7.56 -15.98
CA ASN A 10 8.24 -6.27 -15.57
C ASN A 10 7.98 -5.92 -14.10
N SER A 11 7.07 -6.63 -13.45
CA SER A 11 6.67 -6.37 -12.06
C SER A 11 7.00 -7.53 -11.12
N PHE A 12 7.09 -8.76 -11.66
CA PHE A 12 7.29 -9.98 -10.89
C PHE A 12 8.32 -10.91 -11.54
N ASP A 13 9.03 -11.68 -10.72
CA ASP A 13 9.91 -12.72 -11.21
C ASP A 13 9.10 -13.97 -11.60
N ILE A 14 8.70 -14.01 -12.86
CA ILE A 14 7.92 -15.12 -13.40
C ILE A 14 8.66 -16.47 -13.31
N ASN A 15 10.00 -16.48 -13.30
CA ASN A 15 10.76 -17.71 -13.17
C ASN A 15 10.63 -18.31 -11.77
N LYS A 16 10.66 -17.48 -10.72
CA LYS A 16 10.38 -17.94 -9.35
C LYS A 16 8.98 -18.56 -9.22
N ILE A 17 7.99 -17.95 -9.88
CA ILE A 17 6.63 -18.50 -9.90
C ILE A 17 6.61 -19.87 -10.61
N LYS A 18 7.26 -19.99 -11.77
CA LYS A 18 7.35 -21.25 -12.52
C LYS A 18 8.08 -22.33 -11.74
N GLU A 19 9.17 -21.99 -11.06
CA GLU A 19 9.93 -22.90 -10.19
C GLU A 19 9.08 -23.37 -9.01
N ASN A 20 8.38 -22.46 -8.33
CA ASN A 20 7.48 -22.84 -7.23
C ASN A 20 6.40 -23.83 -7.69
N PHE A 21 5.72 -23.56 -8.80
CA PHE A 21 4.69 -24.47 -9.33
C PHE A 21 5.24 -25.82 -9.77
N ALA A 22 6.49 -25.89 -10.24
CA ALA A 22 7.13 -27.13 -10.67
C ALA A 22 7.66 -28.00 -9.50
N GLU A 23 8.06 -27.37 -8.40
CA GLU A 23 8.71 -28.06 -7.27
C GLU A 23 7.75 -28.32 -6.10
N ASN A 24 6.62 -27.61 -6.04
CA ASN A 24 5.67 -27.70 -4.95
C ASN A 24 4.59 -28.74 -5.24
N GLY A 25 4.55 -29.82 -4.48
CA GLY A 25 3.60 -30.91 -4.64
C GLY A 25 2.11 -30.54 -4.49
N ASN A 26 1.81 -29.31 -4.04
CA ASN A 26 0.43 -28.81 -4.01
C ASN A 26 -0.16 -28.63 -5.43
N PHE A 27 0.66 -28.60 -6.46
CA PHE A 27 0.28 -28.33 -7.86
C PHE A 27 0.47 -29.53 -8.80
N ASP A 28 0.90 -30.70 -8.31
CA ASP A 28 1.32 -31.87 -9.11
C ASP A 28 0.29 -32.35 -10.15
N ASN A 29 -1.01 -32.08 -9.94
CA ASN A 29 -2.09 -32.52 -10.80
C ASN A 29 -2.80 -31.36 -11.49
N ASP A 30 -2.21 -30.18 -11.53
CA ASP A 30 -2.84 -28.98 -12.05
C ASP A 30 -2.32 -28.63 -13.44
N ASN A 31 -3.18 -28.05 -14.26
CA ASN A 31 -2.79 -27.44 -15.53
C ASN A 31 -2.48 -25.96 -15.26
N ILE A 32 -1.25 -25.54 -15.47
CA ILE A 32 -0.79 -24.16 -15.27
C ILE A 32 -0.69 -23.46 -16.61
N TYR A 33 -1.36 -22.33 -16.74
CA TYR A 33 -1.35 -21.46 -17.89
C TYR A 33 -0.73 -20.12 -17.53
N TYR A 34 -0.08 -19.46 -18.48
CA TYR A 34 0.53 -18.15 -18.27
C TYR A 34 -0.06 -17.11 -19.22
N GLU A 35 -0.09 -15.84 -18.80
CA GLU A 35 -0.71 -14.76 -19.56
C GLU A 35 -0.09 -14.47 -20.95
N ASP A 36 1.16 -14.90 -21.17
CA ASP A 36 1.87 -14.77 -22.46
C ASP A 36 1.50 -15.86 -23.46
N GLU A 37 0.69 -16.83 -23.06
CA GLU A 37 0.19 -17.88 -23.92
C GLU A 37 -1.07 -17.45 -24.69
N SER A 38 -1.26 -17.99 -25.90
CA SER A 38 -2.50 -17.79 -26.66
C SER A 38 -3.60 -18.69 -26.09
N LEU A 39 -4.39 -18.17 -25.15
CA LEU A 39 -5.47 -18.91 -24.49
C LEU A 39 -6.77 -18.75 -25.27
N SER A 40 -7.43 -19.87 -25.58
CA SER A 40 -8.79 -19.85 -26.15
C SER A 40 -9.83 -19.57 -25.06
N SER A 41 -11.00 -19.04 -25.45
CA SER A 41 -12.12 -18.82 -24.53
C SER A 41 -12.57 -20.12 -23.83
N ASP A 42 -12.42 -21.28 -24.47
CA ASP A 42 -12.70 -22.58 -23.84
C ASP A 42 -11.75 -22.90 -22.67
N ILE A 43 -10.48 -22.51 -22.77
CA ILE A 43 -9.50 -22.64 -21.68
C ILE A 43 -9.84 -21.64 -20.59
N LEU A 44 -10.07 -20.37 -20.94
CA LEU A 44 -10.42 -19.32 -19.97
C LEU A 44 -11.67 -19.66 -19.17
N ASN A 45 -12.68 -20.27 -19.80
CA ASN A 45 -13.89 -20.73 -19.11
C ASN A 45 -13.64 -21.83 -18.07
N ARG A 46 -12.56 -22.60 -18.21
CA ARG A 46 -12.21 -23.71 -17.32
C ARG A 46 -11.24 -23.33 -16.21
N ILE A 47 -10.80 -22.08 -16.16
CA ILE A 47 -9.90 -21.62 -15.09
C ILE A 47 -10.63 -21.69 -13.74
N ASP A 48 -10.05 -22.42 -12.80
CA ASP A 48 -10.53 -22.53 -11.41
C ASP A 48 -9.91 -21.44 -10.52
N ILE A 49 -8.63 -21.13 -10.75
CA ILE A 49 -7.83 -20.21 -9.93
C ILE A 49 -7.10 -19.21 -10.81
N PHE A 50 -7.16 -17.93 -10.43
CA PHE A 50 -6.43 -16.85 -11.08
C PHE A 50 -5.39 -16.27 -10.11
N VAL A 51 -4.12 -16.27 -10.49
CA VAL A 51 -3.01 -15.74 -9.68
C VAL A 51 -2.48 -14.46 -10.29
N GLY A 52 -2.49 -13.37 -9.54
CA GLY A 52 -2.06 -12.05 -9.99
C GLY A 52 -3.20 -11.22 -10.59
N TYR A 53 -2.87 -10.34 -11.54
CA TYR A 53 -3.84 -9.42 -12.15
C TYR A 53 -3.53 -9.12 -13.61
N ASN A 54 -4.50 -9.34 -14.46
CA ASN A 54 -4.55 -8.84 -15.83
C ASN A 54 -6.01 -8.48 -16.13
N LYS A 55 -6.27 -7.18 -16.31
CA LYS A 55 -7.64 -6.67 -16.47
C LYS A 55 -8.38 -7.33 -17.63
N GLN A 56 -7.72 -7.46 -18.78
CA GLN A 56 -8.37 -7.99 -19.98
C GLN A 56 -8.76 -9.46 -19.81
N LEU A 57 -7.85 -10.29 -19.29
CA LEU A 57 -8.12 -11.72 -19.07
C LEU A 57 -9.18 -11.91 -17.98
N LEU A 58 -9.13 -11.13 -16.92
CA LEU A 58 -10.11 -11.20 -15.84
C LEU A 58 -11.50 -10.78 -16.31
N ASP A 59 -11.60 -9.68 -17.07
CA ASP A 59 -12.86 -9.21 -17.66
C ASP A 59 -13.46 -10.28 -18.61
N GLU A 60 -12.64 -10.94 -19.43
CA GLU A 60 -13.09 -12.03 -20.32
C GLU A 60 -13.64 -13.21 -19.52
N ILE A 61 -12.92 -13.68 -18.50
CA ILE A 61 -13.35 -14.77 -17.61
C ILE A 61 -14.65 -14.39 -16.88
N LEU A 62 -14.74 -13.20 -16.32
CA LEU A 62 -15.90 -12.77 -15.54
C LEU A 62 -17.13 -12.47 -16.39
N SER A 63 -16.98 -12.10 -17.67
CA SER A 63 -18.09 -11.86 -18.57
C SER A 63 -18.77 -13.14 -19.07
N SER A 64 -18.12 -14.29 -18.93
CA SER A 64 -18.65 -15.57 -19.38
C SER A 64 -19.57 -16.22 -18.34
N ASP A 65 -20.75 -16.64 -18.81
CA ASP A 65 -21.67 -17.46 -17.97
C ASP A 65 -21.18 -18.90 -17.77
N GLN A 66 -20.15 -19.33 -18.53
CA GLN A 66 -19.55 -20.65 -18.43
C GLN A 66 -18.30 -20.67 -17.56
N SER A 67 -17.90 -19.52 -17.00
CA SER A 67 -16.71 -19.40 -16.16
C SER A 67 -16.78 -20.30 -14.93
N GLN A 68 -15.69 -21.01 -14.66
CA GLN A 68 -15.53 -21.91 -13.51
C GLN A 68 -14.64 -21.28 -12.43
N LEU A 69 -14.28 -19.99 -12.54
CA LEU A 69 -13.41 -19.31 -11.59
C LEU A 69 -14.00 -19.32 -10.17
N LYS A 70 -13.20 -19.78 -9.20
CA LYS A 70 -13.60 -19.95 -7.81
C LYS A 70 -12.79 -19.06 -6.87
N TRP A 71 -11.54 -18.79 -7.24
CA TRP A 71 -10.60 -18.09 -6.37
C TRP A 71 -9.60 -17.25 -7.18
N ILE A 72 -9.32 -16.05 -6.65
CA ILE A 72 -8.25 -15.18 -7.13
C ILE A 72 -7.26 -14.98 -5.99
N GLN A 73 -5.97 -15.27 -6.24
CA GLN A 73 -4.86 -14.89 -5.38
C GLN A 73 -4.23 -13.62 -5.94
N ALA A 74 -4.48 -12.48 -5.31
CA ALA A 74 -3.76 -11.26 -5.64
C ALA A 74 -2.30 -11.34 -5.16
N LEU A 75 -1.36 -10.85 -5.98
CA LEU A 75 0.06 -10.69 -5.62
C LEU A 75 0.35 -9.29 -5.07
N SER A 76 -0.63 -8.67 -4.42
CA SER A 76 -0.58 -7.34 -3.79
C SER A 76 -1.38 -7.36 -2.51
N ALA A 77 -1.22 -6.33 -1.65
CA ALA A 77 -2.07 -6.14 -0.48
C ALA A 77 -3.36 -5.38 -0.82
N GLY A 78 -3.29 -4.40 -1.71
CA GLY A 78 -4.45 -3.62 -2.15
C GLY A 78 -5.24 -4.34 -3.24
N VAL A 79 -6.55 -4.13 -3.25
CA VAL A 79 -7.49 -4.81 -4.17
C VAL A 79 -8.46 -3.85 -4.85
N ASP A 80 -8.24 -2.56 -4.72
CA ASP A 80 -9.08 -1.48 -5.22
C ASP A 80 -9.27 -1.46 -6.76
N TYR A 81 -8.43 -2.19 -7.49
CA TYR A 81 -8.51 -2.35 -8.95
C TYR A 81 -9.21 -3.64 -9.39
N TYR A 82 -9.59 -4.53 -8.46
CA TYR A 82 -10.42 -5.70 -8.75
C TYR A 82 -11.92 -5.32 -8.78
N PRO A 83 -12.74 -5.98 -9.60
CA PRO A 83 -14.20 -5.72 -9.67
C PRO A 83 -14.94 -6.42 -8.52
N LEU A 84 -14.80 -5.90 -7.29
CA LEU A 84 -15.26 -6.55 -6.05
C LEU A 84 -16.75 -6.94 -6.08
N ASP A 85 -17.61 -6.08 -6.61
CA ASP A 85 -19.05 -6.37 -6.73
C ASP A 85 -19.32 -7.60 -7.60
N GLN A 86 -18.61 -7.73 -8.73
CA GLN A 86 -18.77 -8.89 -9.61
C GLN A 86 -18.24 -10.18 -8.96
N LEU A 87 -17.12 -10.08 -8.21
CA LEU A 87 -16.58 -11.22 -7.48
C LEU A 87 -17.56 -11.69 -6.40
N LYS A 88 -18.19 -10.75 -5.69
CA LYS A 88 -19.20 -11.04 -4.69
C LYS A 88 -20.43 -11.72 -5.30
N ASP A 89 -20.97 -11.17 -6.40
CA ASP A 89 -22.14 -11.71 -7.08
C ASP A 89 -21.90 -13.14 -7.60
N LYS A 90 -20.69 -13.40 -8.11
CA LYS A 90 -20.28 -14.71 -8.61
C LYS A 90 -19.75 -15.65 -7.50
N LYS A 91 -19.65 -15.18 -6.25
CA LYS A 91 -19.11 -15.92 -5.08
C LYS A 91 -17.67 -16.41 -5.30
N ILE A 92 -16.86 -15.59 -5.94
CA ILE A 92 -15.45 -15.84 -6.18
C ILE A 92 -14.67 -15.32 -4.98
N ALA A 93 -13.85 -16.16 -4.36
CA ALA A 93 -12.98 -15.75 -3.28
C ALA A 93 -11.82 -14.86 -3.80
N LEU A 94 -11.44 -13.84 -3.05
CA LEU A 94 -10.25 -13.01 -3.32
C LEU A 94 -9.36 -13.06 -2.08
N THR A 95 -8.10 -13.41 -2.27
CA THR A 95 -7.07 -13.35 -1.22
C THR A 95 -5.91 -12.46 -1.64
N THR A 96 -5.19 -11.93 -0.65
CA THR A 96 -4.07 -11.02 -0.85
C THR A 96 -2.78 -11.56 -0.24
N VAL A 97 -1.66 -10.88 -0.52
CA VAL A 97 -0.40 -11.09 0.19
C VAL A 97 -0.22 -10.09 1.35
N SER A 98 -1.32 -9.69 1.99
CA SER A 98 -1.28 -8.79 3.14
C SER A 98 -0.44 -9.37 4.28
N GLY A 99 0.30 -8.49 4.97
CA GLY A 99 1.17 -8.84 6.09
C GLY A 99 2.67 -8.75 5.78
N ILE A 100 3.09 -9.05 4.55
CA ILE A 100 4.51 -8.97 4.15
C ILE A 100 5.00 -7.52 3.93
N HIS A 101 4.09 -6.58 3.79
CA HIS A 101 4.40 -5.18 3.47
C HIS A 101 4.72 -4.30 4.69
N ALA A 102 4.40 -4.77 5.91
CA ALA A 102 4.48 -3.90 7.09
C ALA A 102 5.92 -3.46 7.41
N GLU A 103 6.86 -4.39 7.33
CA GLU A 103 8.28 -4.12 7.62
C GLU A 103 8.90 -3.19 6.58
N PRO A 104 8.92 -3.52 5.26
CA PRO A 104 9.59 -2.67 4.27
C PRO A 104 8.96 -1.29 4.15
N ILE A 105 7.63 -1.16 4.29
CA ILE A 105 6.96 0.15 4.32
C ILE A 105 7.38 0.95 5.54
N ALA A 106 7.43 0.34 6.73
CA ALA A 106 7.82 1.04 7.94
C ALA A 106 9.28 1.52 7.87
N GLU A 107 10.18 0.69 7.35
CA GLU A 107 11.58 1.08 7.10
C GLU A 107 11.66 2.24 6.09
N SER A 108 10.90 2.18 5.01
CA SER A 108 10.82 3.26 4.00
C SER A 108 10.36 4.57 4.63
N VAL A 109 9.32 4.56 5.47
CA VAL A 109 8.83 5.74 6.19
C VAL A 109 9.90 6.32 7.11
N ILE A 110 10.60 5.48 7.90
CA ILE A 110 11.71 5.95 8.73
C ILE A 110 12.84 6.53 7.86
N GLY A 111 13.16 5.88 6.74
CA GLY A 111 14.13 6.37 5.75
C GLY A 111 13.75 7.75 5.20
N MET A 112 12.48 7.97 4.84
CA MET A 112 11.95 9.25 4.38
C MET A 112 12.08 10.34 5.44
N ILE A 113 11.73 10.04 6.70
CA ILE A 113 11.86 10.97 7.82
C ILE A 113 13.33 11.33 8.06
N LEU A 114 14.21 10.34 8.17
CA LEU A 114 15.63 10.56 8.38
C LEU A 114 16.27 11.29 7.19
N GLY A 115 15.90 10.94 5.96
CA GLY A 115 16.32 11.61 4.73
C GLY A 115 16.05 13.10 4.74
N SER A 116 14.86 13.50 5.20
CA SER A 116 14.46 14.91 5.35
C SER A 116 15.06 15.54 6.62
N TYR A 117 14.83 14.96 7.80
CA TYR A 117 15.21 15.55 9.08
C TYR A 117 16.71 15.65 9.30
N ARG A 118 17.49 14.74 8.73
CA ARG A 118 18.96 14.77 8.79
C ARG A 118 19.59 15.39 7.55
N ALA A 119 18.77 15.97 6.64
CA ALA A 119 19.19 16.56 5.38
C ALA A 119 20.07 15.63 4.52
N ILE A 120 19.83 14.31 4.59
CA ILE A 120 20.57 13.30 3.82
C ILE A 120 20.27 13.48 2.33
N ASN A 121 18.99 13.62 1.98
CA ASN A 121 18.54 13.82 0.60
C ASN A 121 19.11 15.12 0.01
N GLU A 122 19.09 16.21 0.77
CA GLU A 122 19.64 17.49 0.36
C GLU A 122 21.17 17.41 0.13
N SER A 123 21.88 16.77 1.06
CA SER A 123 23.34 16.56 0.95
C SER A 123 23.71 15.71 -0.27
N ALA A 124 22.93 14.66 -0.56
CA ALA A 124 23.12 13.82 -1.74
C ALA A 124 22.92 14.58 -3.05
N ARG A 125 21.93 15.48 -3.13
CA ARG A 125 21.65 16.33 -4.29
C ARG A 125 22.74 17.36 -4.54
N LYS A 126 23.27 18.02 -3.49
CA LYS A 126 24.26 19.12 -3.61
C LYS A 126 25.63 18.66 -4.09
N ARG A 127 26.06 17.43 -3.80
CA ARG A 127 27.35 16.84 -4.20
C ARG A 127 28.57 17.74 -3.90
N ASN A 128 28.52 18.54 -2.82
CA ASN A 128 29.59 19.40 -2.35
C ASN A 128 29.64 19.43 -0.82
N TRP A 129 30.66 20.12 -0.22
CA TRP A 129 30.77 20.26 1.23
C TRP A 129 29.77 21.25 1.79
N TYR A 130 28.47 20.90 1.71
CA TYR A 130 27.34 21.70 2.17
C TYR A 130 26.98 21.36 3.61
N LYS A 131 26.76 22.36 4.46
CA LYS A 131 26.42 22.20 5.89
C LYS A 131 25.03 22.80 6.17
N PRO A 132 23.92 22.05 6.00
CA PRO A 132 22.56 22.55 6.21
C PRO A 132 22.16 22.54 7.69
N THR A 133 22.94 23.18 8.58
CA THR A 133 22.75 23.06 10.04
C THR A 133 21.40 23.59 10.54
N SER A 134 20.80 24.57 9.87
CA SER A 134 19.48 25.11 10.22
C SER A 134 18.32 24.19 9.85
N MET A 135 18.53 23.18 8.99
CA MET A 135 17.50 22.24 8.56
C MET A 135 17.44 20.97 9.41
N LEU A 136 18.47 20.74 10.26
CA LEU A 136 18.61 19.49 11.00
C LEU A 136 17.58 19.39 12.13
N LYS A 137 16.77 18.33 12.09
CA LYS A 137 15.78 17.97 13.10
C LYS A 137 16.08 16.56 13.63
N MET A 138 15.52 16.21 14.78
CA MET A 138 15.56 14.85 15.34
C MET A 138 14.15 14.28 15.39
N ILE A 139 14.02 12.96 15.31
CA ILE A 139 12.76 12.24 15.55
C ILE A 139 12.45 12.23 17.05
N ASN A 140 13.47 12.10 17.88
CA ASN A 140 13.32 12.09 19.33
C ASN A 140 12.53 13.30 19.83
N GLY A 141 11.52 13.06 20.66
CA GLY A 141 10.64 14.08 21.21
C GLY A 141 9.62 14.66 20.23
N LYS A 142 9.53 14.16 19.01
CA LYS A 142 8.53 14.59 18.04
C LYS A 142 7.19 13.94 18.28
N HIS A 143 6.15 14.59 17.81
CA HIS A 143 4.78 14.13 17.84
C HIS A 143 4.40 13.65 16.44
N ALA A 144 4.16 12.35 16.29
CA ALA A 144 3.80 11.71 15.03
C ALA A 144 2.36 11.22 15.08
N VAL A 145 1.60 11.52 14.05
CA VAL A 145 0.23 11.06 13.86
C VAL A 145 0.18 10.11 12.66
N VAL A 146 -0.32 8.90 12.89
CA VAL A 146 -0.44 7.85 11.87
C VAL A 146 -1.92 7.59 11.60
N PHE A 147 -2.37 7.94 10.42
CA PHE A 147 -3.70 7.61 9.93
C PHE A 147 -3.70 6.20 9.36
N GLY A 148 -4.49 5.32 9.99
CA GLY A 148 -4.47 3.89 9.78
C GLY A 148 -3.66 3.15 10.84
N THR A 149 -4.34 2.37 11.69
CA THR A 149 -3.73 1.66 12.85
C THR A 149 -3.65 0.15 12.64
N GLY A 150 -3.67 -0.30 11.39
CA GLY A 150 -3.48 -1.70 10.99
C GLY A 150 -2.01 -2.15 11.13
N HIS A 151 -1.66 -3.26 10.46
CA HIS A 151 -0.32 -3.84 10.55
C HIS A 151 0.79 -2.85 10.18
N ILE A 152 0.63 -2.12 9.06
CA ILE A 152 1.60 -1.13 8.58
C ILE A 152 1.73 0.03 9.58
N GLY A 153 0.60 0.67 9.92
CA GLY A 153 0.61 1.80 10.85
C GLY A 153 1.13 1.44 12.23
N GLY A 154 0.77 0.25 12.73
CA GLY A 154 1.28 -0.27 14.00
C GLY A 154 2.79 -0.50 13.99
N ARG A 155 3.35 -0.99 12.87
CA ARG A 155 4.81 -1.17 12.74
C ARG A 155 5.54 0.17 12.61
N ILE A 156 4.98 1.12 11.87
CA ILE A 156 5.52 2.49 11.79
C ILE A 156 5.55 3.13 13.19
N ALA A 157 4.47 2.99 13.97
CA ALA A 157 4.40 3.53 15.32
C ALA A 157 5.45 2.92 16.25
N GLU A 158 5.65 1.61 16.18
CA GLU A 158 6.67 0.89 16.94
C GLU A 158 8.09 1.40 16.64
N LEU A 159 8.43 1.58 15.36
CA LEU A 159 9.74 2.13 14.98
C LEU A 159 9.89 3.59 15.43
N LEU A 160 8.85 4.41 15.29
CA LEU A 160 8.87 5.80 15.76
C LEU A 160 9.06 5.90 17.27
N ASP A 161 8.41 5.03 18.04
CA ASP A 161 8.60 4.95 19.51
C ASP A 161 10.05 4.57 19.86
N ALA A 162 10.66 3.62 19.14
CA ALA A 162 12.07 3.27 19.31
C ALA A 162 13.03 4.45 19.03
N PHE A 163 12.63 5.40 18.16
CA PHE A 163 13.33 6.66 17.96
C PHE A 163 12.97 7.74 18.99
N GLY A 164 12.09 7.46 19.95
CA GLY A 164 11.67 8.37 21.01
C GLY A 164 10.63 9.41 20.57
N ALA A 165 9.88 9.16 19.52
CA ALA A 165 8.71 9.97 19.14
C ALA A 165 7.48 9.55 19.98
N LYS A 166 6.52 10.46 20.13
CA LYS A 166 5.19 10.16 20.67
C LYS A 166 4.24 9.91 19.53
N THR A 167 3.58 8.75 19.52
CA THR A 167 2.70 8.34 18.43
C THR A 167 1.23 8.42 18.82
N VAL A 168 0.41 8.99 17.93
CA VAL A 168 -1.05 8.96 17.99
C VAL A 168 -1.55 8.26 16.74
N GLY A 169 -2.39 7.24 16.94
CA GLY A 169 -3.08 6.57 15.85
C GLY A 169 -4.42 7.24 15.53
N VAL A 170 -4.76 7.31 14.26
CA VAL A 170 -6.11 7.70 13.82
C VAL A 170 -6.73 6.51 13.10
N ASN A 171 -7.90 6.07 13.58
CA ASN A 171 -8.68 5.02 12.95
C ASN A 171 -10.17 5.38 12.94
N HIS A 172 -10.99 4.59 12.27
CA HIS A 172 -12.41 4.88 12.10
C HIS A 172 -13.13 5.11 13.43
N SER A 173 -12.93 4.24 14.41
CA SER A 173 -13.70 4.20 15.65
C SER A 173 -13.06 4.90 16.85
N GLY A 174 -11.75 5.22 16.79
CA GLY A 174 -10.98 5.71 17.93
C GLY A 174 -10.65 4.64 18.97
N HIS A 175 -10.94 3.37 18.71
CA HIS A 175 -10.56 2.28 19.65
C HIS A 175 -9.04 2.16 19.79
N PRO A 176 -8.56 1.83 21.02
CA PRO A 176 -7.13 1.60 21.24
C PRO A 176 -6.52 0.60 20.25
N ALA A 177 -5.36 0.91 19.74
CA ALA A 177 -4.62 0.06 18.83
C ALA A 177 -3.21 -0.22 19.37
N LYS A 178 -2.67 -1.39 19.01
CA LYS A 178 -1.34 -1.82 19.42
C LYS A 178 -0.27 -0.85 18.90
N ASN A 179 0.75 -0.62 19.73
CA ASN A 179 1.91 0.24 19.45
C ASN A 179 1.60 1.76 19.39
N PHE A 180 0.39 2.19 19.75
CA PHE A 180 0.04 3.61 19.87
C PHE A 180 -0.15 3.99 21.33
N ALA A 181 0.40 5.14 21.71
CA ALA A 181 0.18 5.71 23.05
C ALA A 181 -1.29 6.12 23.24
N GLU A 182 -1.89 6.65 22.18
CA GLU A 182 -3.28 7.09 22.12
C GLU A 182 -3.86 6.87 20.72
N THR A 183 -5.19 6.77 20.65
CA THR A 183 -5.94 6.71 19.37
C THR A 183 -7.05 7.75 19.35
N VAL A 184 -7.37 8.21 18.15
CA VAL A 184 -8.42 9.19 17.84
C VAL A 184 -9.30 8.63 16.74
N SER A 185 -10.60 8.87 16.79
CA SER A 185 -11.48 8.55 15.68
C SER A 185 -11.33 9.57 14.54
N MET A 186 -11.53 9.11 13.31
CA MET A 186 -11.52 9.99 12.11
C MET A 186 -12.47 11.20 12.28
N ASP A 187 -13.64 11.00 12.89
CA ASP A 187 -14.64 12.05 13.09
C ASP A 187 -14.17 13.16 14.05
N ASN A 188 -13.24 12.84 14.95
CA ASN A 188 -12.76 13.78 15.96
C ASN A 188 -11.45 14.48 15.60
N VAL A 189 -10.84 14.17 14.48
CA VAL A 189 -9.54 14.73 14.04
C VAL A 189 -9.50 16.25 14.14
N THR A 190 -10.55 16.93 13.69
CA THR A 190 -10.62 18.40 13.64
C THR A 190 -10.69 19.07 15.01
N ASN A 191 -11.00 18.31 16.07
CA ASN A 191 -11.13 18.81 17.45
C ASN A 191 -9.98 18.40 18.36
N GLU A 192 -9.05 17.58 17.86
CA GLU A 192 -7.98 17.00 18.67
C GLU A 192 -6.64 17.73 18.46
N THR A 193 -6.28 18.60 19.38
CA THR A 193 -5.02 19.34 19.33
C THR A 193 -3.80 18.44 19.16
N LYS A 194 -3.83 17.22 19.70
CA LYS A 194 -2.77 16.23 19.52
C LYS A 194 -2.60 15.76 18.07
N VAL A 195 -3.62 15.92 17.22
CA VAL A 195 -3.52 15.69 15.78
C VAL A 195 -3.07 16.96 15.08
N LEU A 196 -3.67 18.11 15.43
CA LEU A 196 -3.41 19.38 14.78
C LEU A 196 -1.99 19.95 15.11
N ASP A 197 -1.41 19.55 16.25
CA ASP A 197 -0.05 19.92 16.69
C ASP A 197 1.03 18.90 16.29
N ALA A 198 0.74 18.03 15.31
CA ALA A 198 1.71 17.04 14.84
C ALA A 198 2.97 17.69 14.25
N ASP A 199 4.12 17.05 14.45
CA ASP A 199 5.37 17.33 13.75
C ASP A 199 5.50 16.47 12.49
N ILE A 200 4.84 15.29 12.49
CA ILE A 200 4.86 14.32 11.39
C ILE A 200 3.44 13.77 11.24
N ILE A 201 2.93 13.75 10.02
CA ILE A 201 1.65 13.16 9.66
C ILE A 201 1.91 12.06 8.62
N ILE A 202 1.41 10.85 8.89
CA ILE A 202 1.61 9.69 8.03
C ILE A 202 0.25 9.15 7.61
N ASN A 203 -0.01 9.12 6.31
CA ASN A 203 -1.16 8.48 5.70
C ASN A 203 -0.84 7.04 5.35
N ALA A 204 -1.46 6.10 6.07
CA ALA A 204 -1.44 4.66 5.81
C ALA A 204 -2.88 4.09 5.68
N LEU A 205 -3.85 4.96 5.32
CA LEU A 205 -5.24 4.57 5.12
C LEU A 205 -5.43 3.85 3.77
N PRO A 206 -6.33 2.85 3.70
CA PRO A 206 -6.82 2.35 2.42
C PRO A 206 -7.65 3.42 1.72
N LEU A 207 -7.84 3.27 0.40
CA LEU A 207 -8.76 4.10 -0.36
C LEU A 207 -10.20 3.58 -0.16
N SER A 208 -11.07 4.48 0.21
CA SER A 208 -12.52 4.27 0.35
C SER A 208 -13.24 5.59 0.09
N ASP A 209 -14.57 5.59 0.01
CA ASP A 209 -15.36 6.82 -0.14
C ASP A 209 -15.07 7.83 0.98
N SER A 210 -14.80 7.38 2.20
CA SER A 210 -14.50 8.25 3.34
C SER A 210 -13.07 8.76 3.36
N THR A 211 -12.15 8.15 2.63
CA THR A 211 -10.73 8.54 2.57
C THR A 211 -10.35 9.18 1.24
N TYR A 212 -11.22 9.12 0.24
CA TYR A 212 -11.03 9.81 -1.03
C TYR A 212 -10.98 11.33 -0.81
N HIS A 213 -9.91 11.97 -1.28
CA HIS A 213 -9.65 13.40 -1.11
C HIS A 213 -9.73 13.88 0.35
N TYR A 214 -9.39 13.01 1.30
CA TYR A 214 -9.39 13.36 2.72
C TYR A 214 -8.35 14.45 3.04
N TYR A 215 -7.14 14.33 2.46
CA TYR A 215 -6.07 15.31 2.62
C TYR A 215 -6.19 16.39 1.53
N ASN A 216 -6.91 17.43 1.85
CA ASN A 216 -7.24 18.57 1.00
C ASN A 216 -6.90 19.90 1.71
N ASP A 217 -7.22 21.05 1.10
CA ASP A 217 -6.99 22.37 1.63
C ASP A 217 -7.59 22.58 3.03
N LYS A 218 -8.79 22.03 3.27
CA LYS A 218 -9.45 22.12 4.59
C LYS A 218 -8.65 21.40 5.65
N PHE A 219 -8.14 20.19 5.36
CA PHE A 219 -7.32 19.45 6.28
C PHE A 219 -6.00 20.16 6.56
N PHE A 220 -5.27 20.61 5.54
CA PHE A 220 -3.99 21.27 5.71
C PHE A 220 -4.12 22.60 6.44
N ASN A 221 -5.22 23.33 6.27
CA ASN A 221 -5.50 24.59 6.97
C ASN A 221 -5.79 24.42 8.48
N LEU A 222 -6.12 23.21 8.94
CA LEU A 222 -6.36 22.94 10.37
C LEU A 222 -5.05 22.78 11.16
N LEU A 223 -3.92 22.53 10.49
CA LEU A 223 -2.66 22.18 11.15
C LEU A 223 -2.04 23.43 11.81
N ASN A 224 -1.70 23.30 13.09
CA ASN A 224 -1.13 24.40 13.88
C ASN A 224 0.38 24.57 13.67
N LYS A 225 1.04 23.51 13.17
CA LYS A 225 2.48 23.47 12.86
C LYS A 225 2.67 23.21 11.37
N GLN A 226 3.92 23.22 10.95
CA GLN A 226 4.34 22.84 9.60
C GLN A 226 4.89 21.42 9.62
N PRO A 227 4.02 20.37 9.71
CA PRO A 227 4.49 19.01 9.80
C PRO A 227 5.14 18.55 8.50
N MET A 228 5.89 17.43 8.60
CA MET A 228 6.21 16.60 7.47
C MET A 228 4.98 15.72 7.17
N PHE A 229 4.46 15.77 5.94
CA PHE A 229 3.40 14.90 5.45
C PHE A 229 3.98 13.72 4.68
N ILE A 230 3.59 12.49 5.05
CA ILE A 230 4.05 11.25 4.39
C ILE A 230 2.83 10.48 3.92
N SER A 231 2.81 10.11 2.63
CA SER A 231 1.73 9.31 2.07
C SER A 231 2.25 8.00 1.49
N ILE A 232 1.84 6.89 2.12
CA ILE A 232 2.13 5.51 1.72
C ILE A 232 0.85 4.67 1.57
N GLY A 233 -0.32 5.31 1.67
CA GLY A 233 -1.62 4.65 1.50
C GLY A 233 -2.01 4.54 0.03
N ARG A 234 -2.83 5.50 -0.45
CA ARG A 234 -3.25 5.60 -1.86
C ARG A 234 -3.22 7.05 -2.32
N GLY A 235 -2.77 7.26 -3.57
CA GLY A 235 -2.66 8.60 -4.18
C GLY A 235 -3.95 9.41 -4.09
N PRO A 236 -5.11 8.89 -4.54
CA PRO A 236 -6.38 9.63 -4.53
C PRO A 236 -6.93 10.00 -3.13
N SER A 237 -6.28 9.60 -2.04
CA SER A 237 -6.60 10.13 -0.72
C SER A 237 -6.14 11.58 -0.51
N THR A 238 -5.24 12.07 -1.36
CA THR A 238 -4.64 13.41 -1.30
C THR A 238 -5.00 14.21 -2.55
N VAL A 239 -5.53 15.41 -2.38
CA VAL A 239 -5.72 16.35 -3.48
C VAL A 239 -4.37 16.97 -3.83
N THR A 240 -3.79 16.55 -4.97
CA THR A 240 -2.42 16.92 -5.37
C THR A 240 -2.20 18.43 -5.44
N GLN A 241 -3.16 19.20 -5.96
CA GLN A 241 -3.02 20.67 -6.03
C GLN A 241 -3.03 21.30 -4.64
N ASP A 242 -3.88 20.84 -3.73
CA ASP A 242 -3.96 21.36 -2.37
C ASP A 242 -2.70 21.05 -1.57
N LEU A 243 -2.06 19.90 -1.83
CA LEU A 243 -0.76 19.53 -1.27
C LEU A 243 0.34 20.50 -1.75
N ILE A 244 0.37 20.80 -3.06
CA ILE A 244 1.32 21.75 -3.65
C ILE A 244 1.13 23.13 -3.02
N ASP A 245 -0.11 23.58 -2.90
CA ASP A 245 -0.43 24.88 -2.30
C ASP A 245 -0.06 24.94 -0.81
N ALA A 246 -0.32 23.87 -0.06
CA ALA A 246 0.06 23.76 1.35
C ALA A 246 1.59 23.82 1.57
N LEU A 247 2.36 23.21 0.67
CA LEU A 247 3.83 23.28 0.70
C LEU A 247 4.34 24.69 0.36
N ASN A 248 3.78 25.35 -0.67
CA ASN A 248 4.15 26.69 -1.09
C ASN A 248 3.77 27.75 -0.04
N ASN A 249 2.63 27.57 0.64
CA ASN A 249 2.14 28.48 1.68
C ASN A 249 2.71 28.16 3.08
N HIS A 250 3.65 27.23 3.19
CA HIS A 250 4.27 26.80 4.45
C HIS A 250 3.28 26.26 5.51
N GLN A 251 2.16 25.72 5.09
CA GLN A 251 1.27 24.94 5.95
C GLN A 251 1.88 23.56 6.25
N LEU A 252 2.64 23.02 5.29
CA LEU A 252 3.49 21.86 5.43
C LEU A 252 4.97 22.25 5.31
N GLY A 253 5.81 21.67 6.15
CA GLY A 253 7.25 21.89 6.09
C GLY A 253 7.93 21.08 4.98
N SER A 254 7.45 19.86 4.73
CA SER A 254 7.93 18.96 3.68
C SER A 254 6.91 17.85 3.41
N ALA A 255 7.08 17.16 2.29
CA ALA A 255 6.32 15.94 1.99
C ALA A 255 7.22 14.79 1.53
N ALA A 256 6.78 13.55 1.80
CA ALA A 256 7.35 12.34 1.22
C ALA A 256 6.20 11.46 0.70
N LEU A 257 6.24 11.15 -0.58
CA LEU A 257 5.14 10.51 -1.29
C LEU A 257 5.63 9.23 -1.95
N ASP A 258 5.11 8.10 -1.51
CA ASP A 258 5.30 6.83 -2.24
C ASP A 258 4.17 6.61 -3.25
N VAL A 259 3.04 7.29 -3.03
CA VAL A 259 1.85 7.24 -3.87
C VAL A 259 1.42 8.64 -4.28
N THR A 260 0.91 8.79 -5.51
CA THR A 260 0.49 10.08 -6.09
C THR A 260 -0.83 9.95 -6.84
N ASP A 261 -1.47 11.06 -7.15
CA ASP A 261 -2.61 11.11 -8.05
C ASP A 261 -2.43 12.25 -9.07
N PRO A 262 -2.35 11.95 -10.39
CA PRO A 262 -2.36 10.61 -10.97
C PRO A 262 -1.08 9.80 -10.70
N GLU A 263 -1.15 8.50 -10.95
CA GLU A 263 -0.02 7.59 -10.89
C GLU A 263 0.11 6.82 -12.22
N PRO A 264 1.26 6.90 -12.93
CA PRO A 264 2.47 7.64 -12.59
C PRO A 264 2.28 9.17 -12.53
N LEU A 265 3.08 9.82 -11.64
CA LEU A 265 3.08 11.28 -11.56
C LEU A 265 3.63 11.89 -12.87
N PRO A 266 2.91 12.83 -13.53
CA PRO A 266 3.36 13.47 -14.76
C PRO A 266 4.73 14.12 -14.64
N GLU A 267 5.53 14.06 -15.73
CA GLU A 267 6.90 14.59 -15.74
C GLU A 267 6.98 16.11 -15.52
N ASP A 268 5.92 16.84 -15.87
CA ASP A 268 5.80 18.29 -15.69
C ASP A 268 5.26 18.72 -14.33
N SER A 269 4.92 17.75 -13.45
CA SER A 269 4.40 18.05 -12.12
C SER A 269 5.36 18.96 -11.33
N PRO A 270 4.83 20.02 -10.69
CA PRO A 270 5.63 20.89 -9.84
C PRO A 270 6.32 20.16 -8.68
N LEU A 271 5.76 19.06 -8.19
CA LEU A 271 6.29 18.26 -7.07
C LEU A 271 7.73 17.77 -7.34
N TRP A 272 8.09 17.47 -8.60
CA TRP A 272 9.46 17.07 -8.99
C TRP A 272 10.52 18.14 -8.75
N LYS A 273 10.11 19.42 -8.72
CA LYS A 273 10.99 20.58 -8.61
C LYS A 273 11.06 21.17 -7.19
N MET A 274 10.25 20.65 -6.27
CA MET A 274 10.20 21.15 -4.89
C MET A 274 11.30 20.49 -4.06
N ASP A 275 12.21 21.29 -3.51
CA ASP A 275 13.34 20.80 -2.71
C ASP A 275 12.93 20.11 -1.40
N ASN A 276 11.74 20.45 -0.88
CA ASN A 276 11.16 19.87 0.33
C ASN A 276 10.22 18.67 0.07
N VAL A 277 10.25 18.12 -1.15
CA VAL A 277 9.48 16.93 -1.54
C VAL A 277 10.40 15.78 -1.88
N LEU A 278 10.09 14.59 -1.36
CA LEU A 278 10.68 13.31 -1.73
C LEU A 278 9.60 12.44 -2.37
N ILE A 279 9.90 11.84 -3.52
CA ILE A 279 8.96 10.93 -4.20
C ILE A 279 9.67 9.61 -4.43
N THR A 280 9.00 8.51 -4.10
CA THR A 280 9.35 7.15 -4.48
C THR A 280 8.22 6.57 -5.35
N PRO A 281 8.53 5.75 -6.37
CA PRO A 281 7.54 5.34 -7.37
C PRO A 281 6.75 4.10 -6.93
N HIS A 282 5.99 4.21 -5.81
CA HIS A 282 5.14 3.16 -5.23
C HIS A 282 5.89 1.85 -4.98
N ILE A 283 7.05 1.96 -4.31
CA ILE A 283 7.96 0.85 -4.05
C ILE A 283 8.19 0.55 -2.57
N SER A 284 7.58 1.32 -1.67
CA SER A 284 7.87 1.20 -0.24
C SER A 284 7.57 -0.19 0.34
N GLY A 285 6.66 -0.94 -0.29
CA GLY A 285 6.31 -2.30 0.10
C GLY A 285 7.12 -3.40 -0.59
N ILE A 286 7.98 -3.06 -1.56
CA ILE A 286 8.74 -4.03 -2.35
C ILE A 286 10.10 -4.30 -1.67
N HIS A 287 10.49 -5.56 -1.60
CA HIS A 287 11.78 -5.99 -1.04
C HIS A 287 12.28 -7.26 -1.75
N ALA A 288 13.52 -7.69 -1.47
CA ALA A 288 14.17 -8.78 -2.20
C ALA A 288 13.42 -10.12 -2.07
N GLU A 289 12.84 -10.37 -0.90
CA GLU A 289 12.14 -11.61 -0.55
C GLU A 289 10.63 -11.54 -0.86
N TYR A 290 10.14 -10.45 -1.45
CA TYR A 290 8.72 -10.22 -1.70
C TYR A 290 8.02 -11.37 -2.42
N MET A 291 8.67 -11.90 -3.46
CA MET A 291 8.10 -12.99 -4.25
C MET A 291 8.07 -14.29 -3.44
N ASP A 292 9.12 -14.58 -2.70
CA ASP A 292 9.22 -15.81 -1.90
C ASP A 292 8.14 -15.82 -0.79
N GLU A 293 7.93 -14.68 -0.13
CA GLU A 293 6.87 -14.53 0.86
C GLU A 293 5.46 -14.56 0.25
N SER A 294 5.29 -14.00 -0.95
CA SER A 294 4.02 -14.05 -1.69
C SER A 294 3.65 -15.48 -2.08
N LEU A 295 4.63 -16.24 -2.56
CA LEU A 295 4.47 -17.65 -2.93
C LEU A 295 4.19 -18.52 -1.70
N ALA A 296 4.82 -18.25 -0.56
CA ALA A 296 4.50 -18.98 0.68
C ALA A 296 3.03 -18.78 1.11
N ILE A 297 2.45 -17.59 0.91
CA ILE A 297 1.03 -17.33 1.16
C ILE A 297 0.14 -18.08 0.15
N LEU A 298 0.52 -18.05 -1.14
CA LEU A 298 -0.18 -18.82 -2.19
C LEU A 298 -0.20 -20.31 -1.85
N ASP A 299 0.93 -20.88 -1.44
CA ASP A 299 1.07 -22.30 -1.09
C ASP A 299 0.19 -22.68 0.11
N GLU A 300 0.14 -21.86 1.16
CA GLU A 300 -0.73 -22.05 2.31
C GLU A 300 -2.22 -22.03 1.89
N ASN A 301 -2.60 -21.07 1.04
CA ASN A 301 -3.94 -20.97 0.51
C ASN A 301 -4.27 -22.14 -0.44
N MET A 302 -3.32 -22.57 -1.25
CA MET A 302 -3.49 -23.72 -2.15
C MET A 302 -3.71 -25.03 -1.37
N GLN A 303 -2.95 -25.24 -0.29
CA GLN A 303 -3.15 -26.37 0.60
C GLN A 303 -4.56 -26.36 1.22
N SER A 304 -5.03 -25.21 1.70
CA SER A 304 -6.38 -25.07 2.23
C SER A 304 -7.44 -25.32 1.14
N PHE A 305 -7.22 -24.77 -0.05
CA PHE A 305 -8.14 -24.92 -1.17
C PHE A 305 -8.24 -26.37 -1.64
N ASN A 306 -7.13 -27.11 -1.69
CA ASN A 306 -7.10 -28.55 -2.02
C ASN A 306 -7.87 -29.40 -0.99
N ASN A 307 -7.81 -29.04 0.29
CA ASN A 307 -8.45 -29.79 1.37
C ASN A 307 -9.93 -29.44 1.54
N ASP A 308 -10.26 -28.14 1.51
CA ASP A 308 -11.55 -27.61 1.96
C ASP A 308 -12.34 -26.89 0.85
N GLY A 309 -11.76 -26.75 -0.35
CA GLY A 309 -12.34 -26.01 -1.48
C GLY A 309 -12.37 -24.49 -1.26
N LYS A 310 -11.61 -23.96 -0.28
CA LYS A 310 -11.54 -22.54 0.05
C LYS A 310 -10.14 -22.15 0.50
N PRO A 311 -9.62 -20.97 0.08
CA PRO A 311 -8.42 -20.40 0.67
C PRO A 311 -8.71 -19.94 2.11
N SER A 312 -7.69 -19.91 2.98
CA SER A 312 -7.86 -19.60 4.40
C SER A 312 -7.16 -18.33 4.85
N LYS A 313 -6.10 -17.90 4.15
CA LYS A 313 -5.26 -16.78 4.57
C LYS A 313 -5.55 -15.54 3.76
N ASN A 314 -5.66 -14.40 4.45
CA ASN A 314 -5.85 -13.07 3.86
C ASN A 314 -7.08 -12.99 2.91
N LEU A 315 -8.17 -13.63 3.30
CA LEU A 315 -9.45 -13.54 2.57
C LEU A 315 -9.99 -12.12 2.69
N VAL A 316 -10.27 -11.50 1.54
CA VAL A 316 -10.81 -10.13 1.46
C VAL A 316 -12.30 -10.13 1.82
N ASN A 317 -12.70 -9.19 2.67
CA ASN A 317 -14.10 -8.83 2.82
C ASN A 317 -14.54 -7.98 1.62
N LEU A 318 -15.25 -8.60 0.68
CA LEU A 318 -15.64 -7.93 -0.57
C LEU A 318 -16.64 -6.78 -0.37
N ASP A 319 -17.28 -6.66 0.81
CA ASP A 319 -18.15 -5.53 1.15
C ASP A 319 -17.36 -4.30 1.61
N GLU A 320 -16.21 -4.54 2.24
CA GLU A 320 -15.38 -3.48 2.83
C GLU A 320 -14.16 -3.15 1.96
N GLY A 321 -13.80 -4.03 1.01
CA GLY A 321 -12.69 -3.83 0.08
C GLY A 321 -11.30 -4.05 0.68
N TYR A 322 -11.21 -4.78 1.82
CA TYR A 322 -9.93 -5.11 2.48
C TYR A 322 -10.02 -6.37 3.35
#